data_9afd1b78330b78cfba599403393ed99e
#
_entry.id   9afd1b78330b78cfba599403393ed99e
#
_cell.length_a   1.000
_cell.length_b   1.000
_cell.length_c   1.000
_cell.angle_alpha   90.00
_cell.angle_beta   90.00
_cell.angle_gamma   90.00
#
_symmetry.space_group_name_H-M   'P 1'
#
loop_
_entity.id
_entity.type
_entity.pdbx_description
1 polymer ?
#
loop_
_entity_poly.entity_id
_entity_poly.type
_entity_poly.pdbx_seq_one_letter_code
_entity_poly.pdbx_strand_id
1 'polypeptide(L)'
;MLNTISLRGILMEGMTTTTAVAGGTTYHGTVAVRRTSGTVDYIPLVIDGKKLPNFDPFALIGSRVTVSGEIQTYTRNDLAAGHRHKVVVWVQSIYKAPDDVPDDQQLALEGVICKEPVYRVTPNGREICDLLVACNVGTKSSYIPVIAWGFTARKMGSAKVDDKVEITGRFQSRQYEKKLDFTGADGEPVRVLRMAYEISAKTCRVVGMQRRLKAE
;
A
#
# COMPACT_ATOMS: atom_id res chain seq x y z
N MET A 1 8.08 -9.70 -12.57
CA MET A 1 8.16 -9.44 -11.11
C MET A 1 6.76 -9.59 -10.56
N LEU A 2 6.56 -10.46 -9.58
CA LEU A 2 5.25 -10.73 -9.00
C LEU A 2 4.77 -9.50 -8.20
N ASN A 3 3.53 -9.10 -8.39
CA ASN A 3 2.89 -8.03 -7.63
C ASN A 3 1.37 -8.26 -7.73
N THR A 4 0.83 -8.97 -6.77
CA THR A 4 -0.59 -9.33 -6.75
C THR A 4 -1.18 -9.10 -5.38
N ILE A 5 -2.38 -8.56 -5.36
CA ILE A 5 -3.19 -8.47 -4.16
C ILE A 5 -4.62 -8.88 -4.48
N SER A 6 -5.20 -9.69 -3.61
CA SER A 6 -6.64 -9.95 -3.54
C SER A 6 -7.13 -9.55 -2.17
N LEU A 7 -8.23 -8.81 -2.11
CA LEU A 7 -8.83 -8.39 -0.85
C LEU A 7 -10.36 -8.42 -0.95
N ARG A 8 -11.00 -8.69 0.18
CA ARG A 8 -12.45 -8.67 0.34
C ARG A 8 -12.80 -7.84 1.57
N GLY A 9 -13.75 -6.92 1.40
CA GLY A 9 -14.19 -6.00 2.44
C GLY A 9 -15.35 -5.15 1.97
N ILE A 10 -15.65 -4.07 2.67
CA ILE A 10 -16.75 -3.16 2.34
C ILE A 10 -16.20 -1.98 1.54
N LEU A 11 -16.78 -1.71 0.36
CA LEU A 11 -16.47 -0.51 -0.41
C LEU A 11 -17.10 0.69 0.28
N MET A 12 -16.25 1.62 0.72
CA MET A 12 -16.66 2.77 1.53
C MET A 12 -17.28 3.87 0.68
N GLU A 13 -18.09 4.70 1.32
CA GLU A 13 -18.53 5.98 0.78
C GLU A 13 -17.35 6.95 0.51
N GLY A 14 -17.61 8.04 -0.20
CA GLY A 14 -16.61 9.06 -0.48
C GLY A 14 -15.72 8.76 -1.68
N MET A 15 -16.19 7.95 -2.62
CA MET A 15 -15.51 7.75 -3.90
C MET A 15 -15.45 9.07 -4.68
N THR A 16 -14.27 9.37 -5.21
CA THR A 16 -14.01 10.55 -6.03
C THR A 16 -13.53 10.17 -7.43
N THR A 17 -13.70 11.08 -8.38
CA THR A 17 -13.26 10.87 -9.77
C THR A 17 -12.25 11.93 -10.19
N THR A 18 -11.35 11.53 -11.07
CA THR A 18 -10.49 12.46 -11.82
C THR A 18 -10.59 12.13 -13.31
N THR A 19 -10.81 13.15 -14.13
CA THR A 19 -10.88 12.98 -15.59
C THR A 19 -9.61 13.54 -16.21
N ALA A 20 -8.91 12.73 -17.00
CA ALA A 20 -7.72 13.16 -17.72
C ALA A 20 -8.11 14.02 -18.95
N VAL A 21 -7.27 15.00 -19.31
CA VAL A 21 -7.45 15.85 -20.50
C VAL A 21 -7.58 15.02 -21.78
N ALA A 22 -6.90 13.87 -21.87
CA ALA A 22 -6.99 12.94 -23.01
C ALA A 22 -8.21 12.02 -22.98
N GLY A 23 -9.20 12.30 -22.12
CA GLY A 23 -10.38 11.46 -21.88
C GLY A 23 -10.04 10.18 -21.09
N GLY A 24 -10.93 9.79 -20.21
CA GLY A 24 -10.81 8.64 -19.33
C GLY A 24 -10.97 9.06 -17.87
N THR A 25 -11.87 8.37 -17.20
CA THR A 25 -12.17 8.61 -15.80
C THR A 25 -11.39 7.63 -14.93
N THR A 26 -10.72 8.15 -13.92
CA THR A 26 -10.10 7.37 -12.86
C THR A 26 -10.91 7.55 -11.59
N TYR A 27 -11.31 6.46 -10.97
CA TYR A 27 -12.04 6.47 -9.71
C TYR A 27 -11.09 6.20 -8.55
N HIS A 28 -11.28 6.92 -7.46
CA HIS A 28 -10.51 6.78 -6.22
C HIS A 28 -11.47 6.38 -5.11
N GLY A 29 -11.32 5.19 -4.60
CA GLY A 29 -12.16 4.63 -3.54
C GLY A 29 -11.34 4.11 -2.37
N THR A 30 -12.04 3.55 -1.39
CA THR A 30 -11.44 2.89 -0.23
C THR A 30 -12.24 1.64 0.10
N VAL A 31 -11.56 0.52 0.33
CA VAL A 31 -12.17 -0.69 0.89
C VAL A 31 -11.74 -0.84 2.34
N ALA A 32 -12.72 -1.01 3.23
CA ALA A 32 -12.50 -1.37 4.61
C ALA A 32 -12.40 -2.89 4.74
N VAL A 33 -11.27 -3.38 5.22
CA VAL A 33 -10.99 -4.81 5.42
C VAL A 33 -10.75 -5.06 6.89
N ARG A 34 -11.63 -5.84 7.53
CA ARG A 34 -11.52 -6.21 8.94
C ARG A 34 -10.59 -7.39 9.12
N ARG A 35 -9.58 -7.23 9.97
CA ARG A 35 -8.70 -8.33 10.40
C ARG A 35 -9.42 -9.24 11.39
N THR A 36 -8.92 -10.45 11.56
CA THR A 36 -9.39 -11.38 12.63
C THR A 36 -9.23 -10.80 14.04
N SER A 37 -8.30 -9.86 14.24
CA SER A 37 -8.11 -9.11 15.50
C SER A 37 -9.16 -8.04 15.76
N GLY A 38 -10.10 -7.79 14.82
CA GLY A 38 -11.08 -6.72 14.89
C GLY A 38 -10.60 -5.37 14.32
N THR A 39 -9.30 -5.18 14.15
CA THR A 39 -8.75 -3.96 13.51
C THR A 39 -9.22 -3.86 12.07
N VAL A 40 -9.52 -2.65 11.60
CA VAL A 40 -9.93 -2.39 10.22
C VAL A 40 -8.81 -1.66 9.47
N ASP A 41 -8.43 -2.20 8.31
CA ASP A 41 -7.56 -1.54 7.35
C ASP A 41 -8.40 -0.81 6.29
N TYR A 42 -8.10 0.46 6.07
CA TYR A 42 -8.73 1.28 5.04
C TYR A 42 -7.81 1.35 3.82
N ILE A 43 -8.07 0.50 2.83
CA ILE A 43 -7.20 0.28 1.69
C ILE A 43 -7.61 1.17 0.53
N PRO A 44 -6.74 2.10 0.07
CA PRO A 44 -7.04 2.98 -1.04
C PRO A 44 -6.98 2.23 -2.37
N LEU A 45 -7.99 2.46 -3.20
CA LEU A 45 -8.14 1.91 -4.55
C LEU A 45 -7.97 2.99 -5.61
N VAL A 46 -7.40 2.61 -6.74
CA VAL A 46 -7.43 3.38 -7.99
C VAL A 46 -7.99 2.47 -9.08
N ILE A 47 -9.07 2.90 -9.73
CA ILE A 47 -9.79 2.15 -10.76
C ILE A 47 -9.70 2.95 -12.06
N ASP A 48 -9.10 2.37 -13.09
CA ASP A 48 -9.06 2.95 -14.42
C ASP A 48 -10.34 2.58 -15.17
N GLY A 49 -11.21 3.56 -15.40
CA GLY A 49 -12.49 3.36 -16.10
C GLY A 49 -12.34 2.86 -17.53
N LYS A 50 -11.19 3.09 -18.19
CA LYS A 50 -10.91 2.52 -19.51
C LYS A 50 -10.71 1.01 -19.49
N LYS A 51 -10.18 0.48 -18.36
CA LYS A 51 -9.96 -0.96 -18.20
C LYS A 51 -11.21 -1.71 -17.75
N LEU A 52 -12.19 -0.98 -17.20
CA LEU A 52 -13.46 -1.51 -16.70
C LEU A 52 -14.64 -0.72 -17.31
N PRO A 53 -14.83 -0.73 -18.66
CA PRO A 53 -15.71 0.21 -19.35
C PRO A 53 -17.20 0.08 -19.00
N ASN A 54 -17.64 -1.09 -18.56
CA ASN A 54 -19.05 -1.34 -18.18
C ASN A 54 -19.27 -1.38 -16.66
N PHE A 55 -18.31 -0.87 -15.91
CA PHE A 55 -18.32 -0.92 -14.46
C PHE A 55 -18.78 0.42 -13.87
N ASP A 56 -19.88 0.37 -13.10
CA ASP A 56 -20.29 1.49 -12.26
C ASP A 56 -19.80 1.26 -10.81
N PRO A 57 -18.71 1.91 -10.41
CA PRO A 57 -18.20 1.75 -9.06
C PRO A 57 -19.15 2.29 -7.99
N PHE A 58 -20.01 3.26 -8.33
CA PHE A 58 -20.96 3.85 -7.37
C PHE A 58 -22.07 2.86 -6.97
N ALA A 59 -22.45 1.95 -7.86
CA ALA A 59 -23.42 0.90 -7.58
C ALA A 59 -22.97 -0.12 -6.51
N LEU A 60 -21.67 -0.17 -6.20
CA LEU A 60 -21.09 -1.08 -5.21
C LEU A 60 -20.80 -0.41 -3.86
N ILE A 61 -20.99 0.89 -3.73
CA ILE A 61 -20.76 1.60 -2.46
C ILE A 61 -21.64 0.99 -1.36
N GLY A 62 -21.05 0.76 -0.18
CA GLY A 62 -21.69 0.10 0.96
C GLY A 62 -21.79 -1.43 0.85
N SER A 63 -21.49 -2.00 -0.32
CA SER A 63 -21.52 -3.44 -0.52
C SER A 63 -20.20 -4.11 -0.14
N ARG A 64 -20.27 -5.40 0.19
CA ARG A 64 -19.09 -6.26 0.24
C ARG A 64 -18.59 -6.53 -1.16
N VAL A 65 -17.28 -6.31 -1.36
CA VAL A 65 -16.63 -6.49 -2.67
C VAL A 65 -15.41 -7.39 -2.54
N THR A 66 -15.11 -8.12 -3.61
CA THR A 66 -13.80 -8.73 -3.83
C THR A 66 -13.07 -7.91 -4.88
N VAL A 67 -11.82 -7.55 -4.58
CA VAL A 67 -10.96 -6.74 -5.43
C VAL A 67 -9.69 -7.52 -5.71
N SER A 68 -9.25 -7.56 -6.96
CA SER A 68 -7.90 -7.99 -7.31
C SER A 68 -7.15 -6.87 -8.03
N GLY A 69 -5.84 -6.86 -7.88
CA GLY A 69 -5.01 -5.82 -8.49
C GLY A 69 -3.55 -5.91 -8.11
N GLU A 70 -2.87 -4.78 -8.23
CA GLU A 70 -1.44 -4.61 -7.96
C GLU A 70 -1.21 -3.47 -6.99
N ILE A 71 -0.17 -3.57 -6.16
CA ILE A 71 0.26 -2.46 -5.30
C ILE A 71 1.12 -1.51 -6.12
N GLN A 72 0.73 -0.26 -6.18
CA GLN A 72 1.48 0.79 -6.89
C GLN A 72 1.59 2.07 -6.06
N THR A 73 2.61 2.88 -6.35
CA THR A 73 2.65 4.27 -5.89
C THR A 73 1.88 5.15 -6.85
N TYR A 74 0.96 5.92 -6.31
CA TYR A 74 0.18 6.92 -7.04
C TYR A 74 0.57 8.31 -6.56
N THR A 75 0.96 9.18 -7.48
CA THR A 75 1.26 10.58 -7.18
C THR A 75 0.04 11.41 -7.50
N ARG A 76 -0.58 11.98 -6.49
CA ARG A 76 -1.62 13.00 -6.68
C ARG A 76 -0.94 14.37 -6.73
N ASN A 77 -1.09 15.05 -7.86
CA ASN A 77 -0.69 16.45 -8.00
C ASN A 77 -1.79 17.32 -7.41
N ASP A 78 -1.76 17.49 -6.09
CA ASP A 78 -2.65 18.41 -5.40
C ASP A 78 -1.86 19.70 -5.14
N LEU A 79 -2.23 20.78 -5.81
CA LEU A 79 -1.55 22.09 -5.76
C LEU A 79 -1.46 22.64 -4.33
N ALA A 80 -2.43 22.28 -3.47
CA ALA A 80 -2.49 22.77 -2.07
C ALA A 80 -1.63 21.94 -1.09
N ALA A 81 -1.25 20.70 -1.44
CA ALA A 81 -0.63 19.77 -0.49
C ALA A 81 0.76 19.28 -0.93
N GLY A 82 1.29 19.75 -2.08
CA GLY A 82 2.53 19.27 -2.69
C GLY A 82 2.41 17.85 -3.27
N HIS A 83 3.51 17.37 -3.88
CA HIS A 83 3.55 16.01 -4.41
C HIS A 83 3.52 14.99 -3.28
N ARG A 84 2.43 14.22 -3.18
CA ARG A 84 2.31 13.12 -2.22
C ARG A 84 2.22 11.80 -2.94
N HIS A 85 3.22 10.96 -2.69
CA HIS A 85 3.16 9.56 -3.09
C HIS A 85 2.27 8.80 -2.11
N LYS A 86 1.23 8.16 -2.61
CA LYS A 86 0.35 7.30 -1.85
C LYS A 86 0.47 5.87 -2.40
N VAL A 87 0.64 4.90 -1.52
CA VAL A 87 0.57 3.49 -1.92
C VAL A 87 -0.91 3.12 -2.05
N VAL A 88 -1.28 2.50 -3.16
CA VAL A 88 -2.66 2.18 -3.52
C VAL A 88 -2.75 0.79 -4.14
N VAL A 89 -3.94 0.21 -4.16
CA VAL A 89 -4.26 -0.93 -5.02
C VAL A 89 -4.74 -0.39 -6.36
N TRP A 90 -3.99 -0.67 -7.42
CA TRP A 90 -4.43 -0.45 -8.79
C TRP A 90 -5.31 -1.62 -9.22
N VAL A 91 -6.60 -1.37 -9.35
CA VAL A 91 -7.61 -2.40 -9.51
C VAL A 91 -7.58 -2.99 -10.91
N GLN A 92 -7.53 -4.31 -10.97
CA GLN A 92 -7.67 -5.11 -12.21
C GLN A 92 -9.07 -5.69 -12.34
N SER A 93 -9.66 -6.12 -11.21
CA SER A 93 -11.06 -6.53 -11.17
C SER A 93 -11.69 -6.18 -9.81
N ILE A 94 -12.99 -5.92 -9.83
CA ILE A 94 -13.80 -5.68 -8.65
C ILE A 94 -15.22 -6.19 -8.91
N TYR A 95 -15.78 -6.92 -7.97
CA TYR A 95 -17.14 -7.45 -8.07
C TYR A 95 -17.78 -7.59 -6.70
N LYS A 96 -19.11 -7.59 -6.65
CA LYS A 96 -19.86 -7.80 -5.42
C LYS A 96 -19.60 -9.20 -4.88
N ALA A 97 -19.26 -9.29 -3.60
CA ALA A 97 -19.10 -10.55 -2.88
C ALA A 97 -20.36 -10.84 -2.05
N PRO A 98 -20.64 -12.11 -1.71
CA PRO A 98 -21.68 -12.46 -0.76
C PRO A 98 -21.44 -11.83 0.62
N ASP A 99 -22.52 -11.41 1.30
CA ASP A 99 -22.42 -10.67 2.56
C ASP A 99 -21.96 -11.57 3.74
N ASP A 100 -22.18 -12.86 3.65
CA ASP A 100 -21.82 -13.89 4.64
C ASP A 100 -20.36 -14.34 4.56
N VAL A 101 -19.63 -13.96 3.50
CA VAL A 101 -18.22 -14.33 3.34
C VAL A 101 -17.33 -13.35 4.13
N PRO A 102 -16.43 -13.83 5.01
CA PRO A 102 -15.60 -12.95 5.84
C PRO A 102 -14.63 -12.09 5.01
N ASP A 103 -14.19 -11.00 5.61
CA ASP A 103 -13.12 -10.18 5.05
C ASP A 103 -11.81 -10.98 4.97
N ASP A 104 -11.05 -10.75 3.91
CA ASP A 104 -9.78 -11.44 3.66
C ASP A 104 -8.82 -10.55 2.86
N GLN A 105 -7.54 -10.83 2.99
CA GLN A 105 -6.51 -10.26 2.11
C GLN A 105 -5.37 -11.25 1.92
N GLN A 106 -4.92 -11.35 0.67
CA GLN A 106 -3.76 -12.11 0.26
C GLN A 106 -2.88 -11.23 -0.64
N LEU A 107 -1.61 -11.13 -0.30
CA LEU A 107 -0.64 -10.33 -1.02
C LEU A 107 0.61 -11.15 -1.28
N ALA A 108 1.09 -11.10 -2.52
CA ALA A 108 2.40 -11.60 -2.91
C ALA A 108 3.12 -10.56 -3.77
N LEU A 109 4.34 -10.21 -3.37
CA LEU A 109 5.15 -9.17 -3.99
C LEU A 109 6.60 -9.64 -4.16
N GLU A 110 7.15 -9.42 -5.33
CA GLU A 110 8.59 -9.45 -5.58
C GLU A 110 9.11 -8.02 -5.81
N GLY A 111 10.29 -7.75 -5.32
CA GLY A 111 10.92 -6.46 -5.52
C GLY A 111 12.38 -6.46 -5.13
N VAL A 112 12.97 -5.27 -5.15
CA VAL A 112 14.38 -5.04 -4.81
C VAL A 112 14.46 -4.04 -3.69
N ILE A 113 15.26 -4.33 -2.67
CA ILE A 113 15.51 -3.39 -1.58
C ILE A 113 16.26 -2.18 -2.13
N CYS A 114 15.68 -0.98 -2.01
CA CYS A 114 16.26 0.24 -2.59
C CYS A 114 16.77 1.24 -1.56
N LYS A 115 16.66 0.91 -0.28
CA LYS A 115 17.20 1.67 0.85
C LYS A 115 17.68 0.70 1.92
N GLU A 116 18.75 1.07 2.65
CA GLU A 116 19.24 0.27 3.78
C GLU A 116 18.10 -0.09 4.73
N PRO A 117 17.92 -1.40 5.06
CA PRO A 117 16.95 -1.85 6.03
C PRO A 117 17.18 -1.25 7.41
N VAL A 118 16.11 -0.85 8.09
CA VAL A 118 16.19 -0.28 9.43
C VAL A 118 15.57 -1.25 10.44
N TYR A 119 16.43 -2.04 11.09
CA TYR A 119 16.01 -2.89 12.20
C TYR A 119 15.94 -2.08 13.49
N ARG A 120 14.87 -2.27 14.25
CA ARG A 120 14.68 -1.63 15.55
C ARG A 120 13.73 -2.43 16.45
N VAL A 121 13.84 -2.20 17.75
CA VAL A 121 12.89 -2.72 18.74
C VAL A 121 11.95 -1.57 19.15
N THR A 122 10.64 -1.83 19.07
CA THR A 122 9.64 -0.85 19.49
C THR A 122 9.62 -0.67 21.01
N PRO A 123 9.06 0.42 21.55
CA PRO A 123 8.92 0.61 23.01
C PRO A 123 8.22 -0.56 23.72
N ASN A 124 7.36 -1.30 23.02
CA ASN A 124 6.66 -2.48 23.51
C ASN A 124 7.44 -3.78 23.32
N GLY A 125 8.75 -3.71 23.06
CA GLY A 125 9.64 -4.88 22.90
C GLY A 125 9.45 -5.67 21.60
N ARG A 126 8.70 -5.17 20.62
CA ARG A 126 8.51 -5.86 19.34
C ARG A 126 9.64 -5.52 18.39
N GLU A 127 10.27 -6.56 17.84
CA GLU A 127 11.27 -6.41 16.79
C GLU A 127 10.61 -6.13 15.45
N ILE A 128 11.07 -5.10 14.77
CA ILE A 128 10.62 -4.73 13.42
C ILE A 128 11.80 -4.37 12.53
N CYS A 129 11.62 -4.56 11.23
CA CYS A 129 12.54 -4.06 10.22
C CYS A 129 11.74 -3.31 9.15
N ASP A 130 12.05 -2.03 8.99
CA ASP A 130 11.47 -1.17 7.97
C ASP A 130 12.28 -1.33 6.68
N LEU A 131 11.60 -1.66 5.58
CA LEU A 131 12.17 -1.85 4.26
C LEU A 131 11.49 -0.90 3.26
N LEU A 132 12.23 -0.45 2.27
CA LEU A 132 11.68 0.19 1.09
C LEU A 132 11.99 -0.69 -0.12
N VAL A 133 10.94 -1.20 -0.76
CA VAL A 133 11.06 -2.18 -1.84
C VAL A 133 10.61 -1.55 -3.15
N ALA A 134 11.48 -1.53 -4.15
CA ALA A 134 11.15 -1.14 -5.51
C ALA A 134 10.53 -2.33 -6.25
N CYS A 135 9.31 -2.13 -6.73
CA CYS A 135 8.58 -3.09 -7.54
C CYS A 135 8.27 -2.47 -8.90
N ASN A 136 8.68 -3.12 -9.98
CA ASN A 136 8.44 -2.65 -11.34
C ASN A 136 7.17 -3.28 -11.89
N VAL A 137 6.23 -2.43 -12.29
CA VAL A 137 5.00 -2.81 -12.99
C VAL A 137 5.00 -2.13 -14.36
N GLY A 138 5.22 -2.92 -15.41
CA GLY A 138 5.46 -2.37 -16.75
C GLY A 138 6.66 -1.43 -16.76
N THR A 139 6.47 -0.18 -17.18
CA THR A 139 7.50 0.85 -17.24
C THR A 139 7.61 1.71 -15.96
N LYS A 140 6.73 1.48 -14.98
CA LYS A 140 6.70 2.26 -13.73
C LYS A 140 7.35 1.50 -12.59
N SER A 141 8.19 2.20 -11.83
CA SER A 141 8.71 1.72 -10.55
C SER A 141 7.83 2.25 -9.41
N SER A 142 7.40 1.36 -8.53
CA SER A 142 6.67 1.69 -7.31
C SER A 142 7.56 1.41 -6.11
N TYR A 143 7.68 2.38 -5.21
CA TYR A 143 8.46 2.27 -3.98
C TYR A 143 7.52 1.99 -2.82
N ILE A 144 7.54 0.76 -2.34
CA ILE A 144 6.54 0.23 -1.42
C ILE A 144 7.18 0.07 -0.02
N PRO A 145 6.66 0.76 1.01
CA PRO A 145 7.08 0.52 2.38
C PRO A 145 6.62 -0.86 2.86
N VAL A 146 7.53 -1.59 3.49
CA VAL A 146 7.27 -2.93 4.03
C VAL A 146 7.78 -2.99 5.46
N ILE A 147 6.98 -3.54 6.38
CA ILE A 147 7.38 -3.84 7.75
C ILE A 147 7.46 -5.35 7.93
N ALA A 148 8.63 -5.84 8.27
CA ALA A 148 8.84 -7.20 8.75
C ALA A 148 8.82 -7.25 10.29
N TRP A 149 8.43 -8.39 10.87
CA TRP A 149 8.21 -8.56 12.30
C TRP A 149 9.01 -9.74 12.87
N GLY A 150 9.46 -9.63 14.11
CA GLY A 150 10.08 -10.69 14.89
C GLY A 150 11.25 -11.37 14.17
N PHE A 151 11.19 -12.69 14.02
CA PHE A 151 12.24 -13.46 13.35
C PHE A 151 12.53 -12.99 11.91
N THR A 152 11.47 -12.63 11.16
CA THR A 152 11.64 -12.07 9.82
C THR A 152 12.33 -10.72 9.86
N ALA A 153 12.03 -9.87 10.85
CA ALA A 153 12.70 -8.58 11.03
C ALA A 153 14.21 -8.75 11.28
N ARG A 154 14.60 -9.68 12.17
CA ARG A 154 16.01 -9.98 12.44
C ARG A 154 16.76 -10.41 11.19
N LYS A 155 16.15 -11.31 10.38
CA LYS A 155 16.74 -11.74 9.10
C LYS A 155 16.89 -10.58 8.11
N MET A 156 15.87 -9.77 7.99
CA MET A 156 15.86 -8.65 7.03
C MET A 156 16.76 -7.49 7.47
N GLY A 157 17.11 -7.39 8.77
CA GLY A 157 18.08 -6.44 9.27
C GLY A 157 19.51 -6.65 8.75
N SER A 158 19.84 -7.84 8.23
CA SER A 158 21.12 -8.13 7.57
C SER A 158 21.07 -8.05 6.03
N ALA A 159 19.87 -7.85 5.46
CA ALA A 159 19.72 -7.67 4.02
C ALA A 159 20.31 -6.34 3.56
N LYS A 160 20.65 -6.23 2.28
CA LYS A 160 21.34 -5.07 1.70
C LYS A 160 20.52 -4.44 0.59
N VAL A 161 20.87 -3.23 0.25
CA VAL A 161 20.41 -2.58 -0.98
C VAL A 161 20.79 -3.47 -2.18
N ASP A 162 19.91 -3.52 -3.17
CA ASP A 162 19.97 -4.38 -4.36
C ASP A 162 19.65 -5.88 -4.12
N ASP A 163 19.38 -6.30 -2.89
CA ASP A 163 18.84 -7.64 -2.65
C ASP A 163 17.42 -7.77 -3.22
N LYS A 164 17.21 -8.83 -3.98
CA LYS A 164 15.87 -9.21 -4.47
C LYS A 164 15.13 -9.98 -3.38
N VAL A 165 13.89 -9.56 -3.10
CA VAL A 165 13.05 -10.14 -2.05
C VAL A 165 11.72 -10.62 -2.58
N GLU A 166 11.23 -11.71 -1.97
CA GLU A 166 9.85 -12.18 -2.07
C GLU A 166 9.14 -11.96 -0.75
N ILE A 167 7.93 -11.42 -0.83
CA ILE A 167 7.14 -10.98 0.31
C ILE A 167 5.73 -11.54 0.17
N THR A 168 5.22 -12.15 1.25
CA THR A 168 3.78 -12.38 1.41
C THR A 168 3.30 -11.65 2.64
N GLY A 169 2.03 -11.23 2.64
CA GLY A 169 1.52 -10.48 3.78
C GLY A 169 0.17 -9.84 3.52
N ARG A 170 -0.04 -8.70 4.14
CA ARG A 170 -1.24 -7.87 3.96
C ARG A 170 -0.87 -6.41 3.73
N PHE A 171 -1.68 -5.70 3.01
CA PHE A 171 -1.62 -4.26 2.92
C PHE A 171 -2.39 -3.67 4.11
N GLN A 172 -1.74 -2.81 4.89
CA GLN A 172 -2.34 -2.23 6.09
C GLN A 172 -2.35 -0.71 6.03
N SER A 173 -3.33 -0.13 6.72
CA SER A 173 -3.38 1.29 7.03
C SER A 173 -3.09 1.50 8.50
N ARG A 174 -2.31 2.53 8.84
CA ARG A 174 -2.00 2.91 10.21
C ARG A 174 -2.07 4.41 10.39
N GLN A 175 -2.88 4.83 11.33
CA GLN A 175 -2.92 6.24 11.73
C GLN A 175 -1.71 6.58 12.60
N TYR A 176 -1.10 7.75 12.36
CA TYR A 176 -0.01 8.26 13.17
C TYR A 176 -0.07 9.78 13.26
N GLU A 177 0.46 10.32 14.36
CA GLU A 177 0.64 11.75 14.52
C GLU A 177 1.95 12.21 13.86
N LYS A 178 1.85 13.23 13.04
CA LYS A 178 3.02 13.95 12.50
C LYS A 178 3.10 15.32 13.16
N LYS A 179 4.23 15.61 13.83
CA LYS A 179 4.57 16.97 14.25
C LYS A 179 4.93 17.79 13.00
N LEU A 180 4.39 18.95 12.87
CA LEU A 180 4.73 19.90 11.83
C LEU A 180 5.87 20.81 12.30
N ASP A 181 6.58 21.41 11.34
CA ASP A 181 7.75 22.26 11.61
C ASP A 181 7.35 23.69 12.03
N PHE A 182 6.13 23.88 12.51
CA PHE A 182 5.64 25.15 13.05
C PHE A 182 4.83 24.92 14.32
N THR A 183 4.81 25.96 15.18
CA THR A 183 4.10 25.98 16.46
C THR A 183 2.74 26.64 16.31
N GLY A 184 1.78 26.18 17.08
CA GLY A 184 0.47 26.81 17.23
C GLY A 184 0.53 28.11 18.04
N ALA A 185 -0.63 28.74 18.19
CA ALA A 185 -0.76 29.99 19.00
C ALA A 185 -0.45 29.78 20.50
N ASP A 186 -0.50 28.52 20.95
CA ASP A 186 -0.17 28.07 22.31
C ASP A 186 1.33 27.79 22.52
N GLY A 187 2.17 27.97 21.50
CA GLY A 187 3.61 27.69 21.53
C GLY A 187 3.98 26.20 21.38
N GLU A 188 2.98 25.30 21.26
CA GLU A 188 3.22 23.86 21.10
C GLU A 188 3.34 23.47 19.60
N PRO A 189 4.13 22.44 19.27
CA PRO A 189 4.22 21.95 17.90
C PRO A 189 2.86 21.45 17.41
N VAL A 190 2.39 21.96 16.28
CA VAL A 190 1.14 21.49 15.67
C VAL A 190 1.29 20.03 15.26
N ARG A 191 0.34 19.21 15.70
CA ARG A 191 0.27 17.77 15.37
C ARG A 191 -0.91 17.53 14.45
N VAL A 192 -0.68 16.75 13.40
CA VAL A 192 -1.73 16.34 12.47
C VAL A 192 -1.78 14.82 12.39
N LEU A 193 -2.98 14.26 12.40
CA LEU A 193 -3.18 12.83 12.17
C LEU A 193 -3.00 12.53 10.69
N ARG A 194 -2.19 11.53 10.39
CA ARG A 194 -1.96 11.05 9.04
C ARG A 194 -2.14 9.55 8.95
N MET A 195 -2.43 9.08 7.74
CA MET A 195 -2.52 7.65 7.45
C MET A 195 -1.26 7.20 6.71
N ALA A 196 -0.57 6.21 7.25
CA ALA A 196 0.47 5.45 6.57
C ALA A 196 -0.14 4.23 5.90
N TYR A 197 0.36 3.90 4.72
CA TYR A 197 -0.01 2.73 3.92
C TYR A 197 1.24 1.93 3.65
N GLU A 198 1.26 0.68 4.10
CA GLU A 198 2.46 -0.15 4.09
C GLU A 198 2.10 -1.64 4.00
N ILE A 199 3.02 -2.48 3.58
CA ILE A 199 2.85 -3.93 3.64
C ILE A 199 3.35 -4.43 5.00
N SER A 200 2.48 -5.14 5.73
CA SER A 200 2.87 -5.93 6.89
C SER A 200 3.23 -7.33 6.40
N ALA A 201 4.53 -7.62 6.34
CA ALA A 201 5.02 -8.89 5.83
C ALA A 201 4.72 -10.04 6.81
N LYS A 202 4.06 -11.08 6.31
CA LYS A 202 3.95 -12.39 6.98
C LYS A 202 5.24 -13.20 6.76
N THR A 203 5.73 -13.17 5.50
CA THR A 203 7.04 -13.71 5.14
C THR A 203 7.78 -12.67 4.31
N CYS A 204 9.09 -12.61 4.49
CA CYS A 204 9.99 -11.83 3.64
C CYS A 204 11.32 -12.58 3.58
N ARG A 205 11.80 -12.85 2.36
CA ARG A 205 13.06 -13.59 2.16
C ARG A 205 13.86 -13.00 1.00
N VAL A 206 15.16 -12.97 1.14
CA VAL A 206 16.09 -12.66 0.05
C VAL A 206 16.15 -13.89 -0.87
N VAL A 207 15.95 -13.68 -2.17
CA VAL A 207 15.96 -14.74 -3.21
C VAL A 207 17.07 -14.55 -4.22
N GLY A 208 17.84 -13.47 -4.12
CA GLY A 208 18.96 -13.17 -5.01
C GLY A 208 19.41 -11.72 -4.86
N MET A 209 20.33 -11.33 -5.73
CA MET A 209 20.81 -9.95 -5.84
C MET A 209 20.50 -9.45 -7.26
N GLN A 210 20.07 -8.21 -7.39
CA GLN A 210 19.95 -7.59 -8.70
C GLN A 210 21.35 -7.28 -9.24
N ARG A 211 21.79 -8.01 -10.28
CA ARG A 211 23.03 -7.64 -10.97
C ARG A 211 22.81 -6.31 -11.68
N ARG A 212 23.47 -5.25 -11.23
CA ARG A 212 23.59 -4.03 -12.02
C ARG A 212 24.42 -4.37 -13.25
N LEU A 213 23.82 -4.31 -14.44
CA LEU A 213 24.59 -4.24 -15.66
C LEU A 213 25.42 -2.94 -15.52
N LYS A 214 26.74 -3.07 -15.36
CA LYS A 214 27.63 -1.92 -15.49
C LYS A 214 27.41 -1.41 -16.91
N ALA A 215 26.88 -0.20 -17.05
CA ALA A 215 26.98 0.54 -18.30
C ALA A 215 28.49 0.77 -18.53
N GLU A 216 29.05 0.14 -19.55
CA GLU A 216 30.36 0.45 -20.09
C GLU A 216 30.30 1.81 -20.79
#